data_e1832f9c5fb44e54a0e7a4119a3a1848
#
_entry.id   e1832f9c5fb44e54a0e7a4119a3a1848
#
_cell.length_a   1.000
_cell.length_b   1.000
_cell.length_c   1.000
_cell.angle_alpha   90.00
_cell.angle_beta   90.00
_cell.angle_gamma   90.00
#
_symmetry.space_group_name_H-M   'P 1'
#
loop_
_entity.id
_entity.type
_entity.pdbx_description
1 polymer ?
#
loop_
_entity_poly.entity_id
_entity_poly.type
_entity_poly.pdbx_seq_one_letter_code
_entity_poly.pdbx_strand_id
1 'polypeptide(L)' 'MKKPESSEYRYRIRHNQEVLGDNLTTEEYCDLMEDIAQQYYEGKFPNPLSLTTEICDKPN' A
#
# COMPACT_ATOMS: atom_id res chain seq x y z
N MET A 1 18.81 14.02 -4.99
CA MET A 1 18.61 14.00 -4.52
C MET A 1 18.15 13.56 -3.76
N LYS A 2 17.95 13.36 -3.28
CA LYS A 2 17.58 12.88 -2.55
C LYS A 2 16.66 12.75 -2.14
N LYS A 3 15.94 12.32 -1.97
CA LYS A 3 15.01 12.28 -1.50
C LYS A 3 14.78 11.76 -0.41
N PRO A 4 14.68 11.59 0.00
CA PRO A 4 14.62 10.99 1.12
C PRO A 4 13.53 11.06 1.99
N GLU A 5 12.93 11.90 2.12
CA GLU A 5 12.01 12.07 3.01
C GLU A 5 10.87 11.27 2.93
N SER A 6 10.69 10.63 1.94
CA SER A 6 9.58 9.76 1.80
C SER A 6 9.53 8.75 2.90
N SER A 7 10.61 8.52 3.56
CA SER A 7 10.61 7.54 4.61
C SER A 7 9.89 8.03 5.85
N GLU A 8 9.39 9.25 5.82
CA GLU A 8 8.69 9.73 6.97
C GLU A 8 7.26 9.30 7.04
N TYR A 9 6.75 8.68 6.04
CA TYR A 9 5.35 8.26 6.02
C TYR A 9 5.27 6.77 5.86
N ARG A 10 4.20 6.22 6.42
CA ARG A 10 3.92 4.81 6.29
C ARG A 10 2.53 4.65 5.75
N TYR A 11 2.30 3.56 5.05
CA TYR A 11 1.04 3.32 4.38
C TYR A 11 0.42 2.04 4.90
N ARG A 12 -0.89 2.01 4.93
CA ARG A 12 -1.63 0.82 5.29
C ARG A 12 -2.69 0.58 4.22
N ILE A 13 -2.78 -0.63 3.73
CA ILE A 13 -3.77 -0.98 2.73
C ILE A 13 -4.75 -1.94 3.35
N ARG A 14 -6.02 -1.62 3.23
CA ARG A 14 -7.09 -2.43 3.81
C ARG A 14 -8.11 -2.78 2.75
N HIS A 15 -8.69 -3.95 2.91
CA HIS A 15 -9.81 -4.37 2.09
C HIS A 15 -10.91 -4.75 3.06
N ASN A 16 -11.94 -3.92 3.12
CA ASN A 16 -12.99 -4.06 4.12
C ASN A 16 -12.34 -3.94 5.50
N GLN A 17 -12.37 -4.99 6.28
CA GLN A 17 -11.79 -4.95 7.61
C GLN A 17 -10.46 -5.68 7.68
N GLU A 18 -9.97 -6.12 6.55
CA GLU A 18 -8.75 -6.91 6.55
C GLU A 18 -7.58 -6.03 6.13
N VAL A 19 -6.52 -6.07 6.91
CA VAL A 19 -5.32 -5.30 6.60
C VAL A 19 -4.45 -6.15 5.68
N LEU A 20 -4.22 -5.67 4.46
CA LEU A 20 -3.41 -6.39 3.51
C LEU A 20 -1.94 -6.05 3.65
N GLY A 21 -1.65 -4.83 4.05
CA GLY A 21 -0.28 -4.40 4.29
C GLY A 21 -0.27 -3.28 5.29
N ASP A 22 0.74 -3.23 6.14
CA ASP A 22 0.80 -2.24 7.19
C ASP A 22 2.24 -1.75 7.34
N ASN A 23 2.38 -0.52 7.78
CA ASN A 23 3.69 0.06 8.04
C ASN A 23 4.59 -0.01 6.82
N LEU A 24 4.02 0.27 5.66
CA LEU A 24 4.74 0.13 4.41
C LEU A 24 5.45 1.44 4.07
N THR A 25 6.68 1.33 3.59
CA THR A 25 7.33 2.50 3.03
C THR A 25 6.70 2.80 1.68
N THR A 26 7.07 3.95 1.12
CA THR A 26 6.53 4.31 -0.18
C THR A 26 6.86 3.25 -1.23
N GLU A 27 8.08 2.74 -1.20
CA GLU A 27 8.45 1.72 -2.16
C GLU A 27 7.68 0.44 -1.95
N GLU A 28 7.53 0.05 -0.70
CA GLU A 28 6.79 -1.17 -0.41
C GLU A 28 5.34 -1.02 -0.79
N TYR A 29 4.79 0.16 -0.57
CA TYR A 29 3.42 0.41 -0.94
C TYR A 29 3.23 0.28 -2.44
N CYS A 30 4.14 0.88 -3.22
CA CYS A 30 4.04 0.78 -4.67
C CYS A 30 4.17 -0.65 -5.14
N ASP A 31 5.12 -1.39 -4.57
CA ASP A 31 5.30 -2.78 -4.96
C ASP A 31 4.04 -3.59 -4.67
N LEU A 32 3.46 -3.38 -3.50
CA LEU A 32 2.28 -4.14 -3.15
C LEU A 32 1.11 -3.80 -4.06
N MET A 33 0.96 -2.52 -4.38
CA MET A 33 -0.14 -2.13 -5.25
C MET A 33 0.02 -2.71 -6.65
N GLU A 34 1.25 -2.77 -7.13
CA GLU A 34 1.49 -3.40 -8.43
C GLU A 34 1.14 -4.88 -8.40
N ASP A 35 1.52 -5.53 -7.31
CA ASP A 35 1.24 -6.94 -7.18
C ASP A 35 -0.26 -7.19 -7.14
N ILE A 36 -0.99 -6.37 -6.41
CA ILE A 36 -2.43 -6.52 -6.32
C ILE A 36 -3.07 -6.28 -7.69
N ALA A 37 -2.61 -5.28 -8.41
CA ALA A 37 -3.16 -5.00 -9.72
C ALA A 37 -2.91 -6.17 -10.68
N GLN A 38 -1.74 -6.77 -10.59
CA GLN A 38 -1.43 -7.91 -11.43
C GLN A 38 -2.37 -9.08 -11.12
N GLN A 39 -2.60 -9.34 -9.85
CA GLN A 39 -3.48 -10.43 -9.48
C GLN A 39 -4.93 -10.13 -9.85
N TYR A 40 -5.30 -8.87 -9.83
CA TYR A 40 -6.63 -8.50 -10.26
C TYR A 40 -6.81 -8.81 -11.75
N TYR A 41 -5.79 -8.54 -12.55
CA TYR A 41 -5.84 -8.88 -13.96
C TYR A 41 -6.04 -10.38 -14.16
N GLU A 42 -5.51 -11.17 -13.26
CA GLU A 42 -5.65 -12.60 -13.34
C GLU A 42 -6.92 -13.09 -12.69
N GLY A 43 -7.75 -12.19 -12.20
CA GLY A 43 -9.01 -12.56 -11.60
C GLY A 43 -8.91 -13.09 -10.19
N LYS A 44 -7.81 -12.79 -9.50
CA LYS A 44 -7.59 -13.37 -8.19
C LYS A 44 -7.81 -12.44 -7.03
N PHE A 45 -7.65 -11.16 -7.26
CA PHE A 45 -7.76 -10.21 -6.18
C PHE A 45 -8.89 -9.24 -6.46
N PRO A 46 -9.47 -8.62 -5.45
CA PRO A 46 -10.49 -7.63 -5.71
C PRO A 46 -9.92 -6.43 -6.44
N ASN A 47 -10.82 -5.66 -6.98
CA ASN A 47 -10.44 -4.47 -7.71
C ASN A 47 -9.62 -3.55 -6.82
N PRO A 48 -8.44 -3.12 -7.27
CA PRO A 48 -7.63 -2.22 -6.45
C PRO A 48 -8.36 -0.96 -6.03
N LEU A 49 -9.33 -0.54 -6.83
CA LEU A 49 -10.08 0.65 -6.48
C LEU A 49 -10.97 0.46 -5.27
N SER A 50 -11.21 -0.78 -4.88
CA SER A 50 -12.02 -1.05 -3.70
C SER A 50 -11.19 -1.11 -2.44
N LEU A 51 -9.89 -0.89 -2.53
CA LEU A 51 -9.02 -0.90 -1.38
C LEU A 51 -8.97 0.47 -0.74
N THR A 52 -8.73 0.47 0.55
CA THR A 52 -8.57 1.71 1.29
C THR A 52 -7.10 1.88 1.65
N THR A 53 -6.55 3.02 1.30
CA THR A 53 -5.18 3.33 1.64
C THR A 53 -5.17 4.38 2.72
N GLU A 54 -4.46 4.11 3.80
CA GLU A 54 -4.32 5.04 4.90
C GLU A 54 -2.87 5.47 4.98
N ILE A 55 -2.67 6.74 5.20
CA ILE A 55 -1.32 7.29 5.35
C ILE A 55 -1.14 7.63 6.81
N CYS A 56 -0.10 7.04 7.40
CA CYS A 56 0.19 7.25 8.80
C CYS A 56 1.49 8.01 8.93
N ASP A 57 1.54 8.90 9.89
CA ASP A 57 2.78 9.59 10.16
C ASP A 57 3.76 8.61 10.71
N LYS A 58 5.02 8.90 10.46
CA LYS A 58 6.06 8.06 10.98
C LYS A 58 6.04 8.15 12.50
N PRO A 59 6.02 7.03 13.17
CA PRO A 59 6.06 7.06 14.62
C PRO A 59 7.45 7.46 15.06
N ASN A 60 7.56 8.09 16.14
CA ASN A 60 8.86 8.49 16.59
C ASN A 60 9.39 7.65 17.69
#